data_12fcc4bf25bbff5b0c2ef181907a5061
#
_entry.id   12fcc4bf25bbff5b0c2ef181907a5061
#
_cell.length_a   1.000
_cell.length_b   1.000
_cell.length_c   1.000
_cell.angle_alpha   90.00
_cell.angle_beta   90.00
_cell.angle_gamma   90.00
#
_symmetry.space_group_name_H-M   'P 1'
#
loop_
_entity.id
_entity.type
_entity.pdbx_description
1 polymer ?
#
loop_
_entity_poly.entity_id
_entity_poly.type
_entity_poly.pdbx_seq_one_letter_code
_entity_poly.pdbx_strand_id
1 'polypeptide(L)'
;MVRSTLTLLALFNVAILFPGKAMSQNSEGREFNGKYQKEYLDKIAFPIGGIGAGMFCLEGTGAISHVSLRHHPDVMNEPYTFAAIYVKGVENGAKVLEGQVPTWKLFGPAQSGLGRGDKTYGLPRFEEAVFQARFPFATVDLKDKDMPLAAKITGWSPFIPTDADNSSLPVGVLEYQFTNTSGKAIAVSYTYLTLPTN
;
A
#
# COMPACT_ATOMS: atom_id res chain seq x y z
N MET A 1 71.87 -47.10 11.12
CA MET A 1 71.29 -46.14 10.17
C MET A 1 69.91 -46.65 9.86
N VAL A 2 68.90 -46.14 10.60
CA VAL A 2 67.49 -46.56 10.49
C VAL A 2 66.77 -45.46 9.79
N ARG A 3 66.25 -45.72 8.58
CA ARG A 3 65.38 -44.78 7.86
C ARG A 3 63.94 -45.05 8.28
N SER A 4 63.33 -44.04 8.97
CA SER A 4 61.93 -44.04 9.28
C SER A 4 61.13 -43.44 8.11
N THR A 5 60.27 -44.24 7.51
CA THR A 5 59.30 -43.79 6.48
C THR A 5 58.01 -43.37 7.15
N LEU A 6 57.73 -42.08 7.07
CA LEU A 6 56.46 -41.48 7.59
C LEU A 6 55.40 -41.64 6.49
N THR A 7 54.42 -42.50 6.73
CA THR A 7 53.26 -42.65 5.84
C THR A 7 52.17 -41.63 6.25
N LEU A 8 51.93 -40.65 5.38
CA LEU A 8 50.88 -39.61 5.57
C LEU A 8 49.53 -40.19 5.10
N LEU A 9 48.64 -40.47 6.07
CA LEU A 9 47.29 -40.93 5.78
C LEU A 9 46.38 -39.70 5.54
N ALA A 10 46.00 -39.43 4.29
CA ALA A 10 45.04 -38.38 3.95
C ALA A 10 43.65 -38.92 4.16
N LEU A 11 42.97 -38.44 5.20
CA LEU A 11 41.55 -38.66 5.42
C LEU A 11 40.71 -37.75 4.50
N PHE A 12 40.16 -38.36 3.45
CA PHE A 12 39.15 -37.69 2.61
C PHE A 12 37.81 -37.68 3.36
N ASN A 13 37.41 -36.50 3.89
CA ASN A 13 36.06 -36.29 4.39
C ASN A 13 35.13 -36.10 3.19
N VAL A 14 34.38 -37.10 2.82
CA VAL A 14 33.25 -36.99 1.89
C VAL A 14 32.07 -36.40 2.68
N ALA A 15 31.85 -35.10 2.55
CA ALA A 15 30.63 -34.48 3.02
C ALA A 15 29.49 -34.95 2.11
N ILE A 16 28.66 -35.86 2.59
CA ILE A 16 27.41 -36.25 1.95
C ILE A 16 26.44 -35.07 2.11
N LEU A 17 26.32 -34.27 1.06
CA LEU A 17 25.25 -33.29 0.92
C LEU A 17 23.92 -34.04 0.81
N PHE A 18 23.24 -34.22 1.93
CA PHE A 18 21.80 -34.51 1.90
C PHE A 18 21.09 -33.32 1.26
N PRO A 19 20.26 -33.52 0.22
CA PRO A 19 19.38 -32.49 -0.22
C PRO A 19 18.37 -32.27 0.92
N GLY A 20 18.67 -31.30 1.80
CA GLY A 20 17.72 -30.82 2.75
C GLY A 20 16.51 -30.38 1.95
N LYS A 21 15.35 -31.06 2.13
CA LYS A 21 14.07 -30.48 1.74
C LYS A 21 14.06 -29.08 2.34
N ALA A 22 14.06 -28.07 1.48
CA ALA A 22 13.72 -26.73 1.90
C ALA A 22 12.33 -26.85 2.55
N MET A 23 12.31 -26.94 3.87
CA MET A 23 11.08 -26.77 4.61
C MET A 23 10.64 -25.33 4.31
N SER A 24 9.70 -25.19 3.39
CA SER A 24 8.89 -24.00 3.34
C SER A 24 8.41 -23.79 4.77
N GLN A 25 8.99 -22.82 5.45
CA GLN A 25 8.39 -22.33 6.69
C GLN A 25 6.96 -21.96 6.29
N ASN A 26 5.98 -22.73 6.76
CA ASN A 26 4.63 -22.26 6.88
C ASN A 26 4.69 -21.08 7.84
N SER A 27 5.10 -19.92 7.33
CA SER A 27 4.78 -18.67 7.98
C SER A 27 3.25 -18.64 8.02
N GLU A 28 2.66 -18.47 9.18
CA GLU A 28 1.26 -18.05 9.33
C GLU A 28 1.10 -16.65 8.73
N GLY A 29 1.65 -16.44 7.57
CA GLY A 29 1.75 -15.20 6.85
C GLY A 29 0.72 -15.15 5.71
N ARG A 30 0.61 -13.99 5.16
CA ARG A 30 -0.24 -13.70 4.01
C ARG A 30 0.08 -14.63 2.83
N GLU A 31 -0.95 -15.18 2.18
CA GLU A 31 -0.80 -15.95 0.96
C GLU A 31 -0.06 -15.16 -0.15
N PHE A 32 0.77 -15.83 -0.93
CA PHE A 32 1.44 -15.21 -2.07
C PHE A 32 0.40 -14.66 -3.06
N ASN A 33 0.57 -13.42 -3.49
CA ASN A 33 -0.42 -12.67 -4.28
C ASN A 33 -1.81 -12.51 -3.62
N GLY A 34 -1.94 -12.85 -2.35
CA GLY A 34 -3.16 -12.65 -1.59
C GLY A 34 -3.40 -11.18 -1.21
N LYS A 35 -4.52 -10.93 -0.56
CA LYS A 35 -4.90 -9.62 -0.04
C LYS A 35 -3.99 -9.20 1.12
N TYR A 36 -3.75 -7.90 1.23
CA TYR A 36 -3.05 -7.29 2.37
C TYR A 36 -4.07 -6.73 3.35
N GLN A 37 -3.89 -7.00 4.63
CA GLN A 37 -4.77 -6.58 5.71
C GLN A 37 -3.96 -6.31 6.98
N LYS A 38 -4.50 -5.53 7.91
CA LYS A 38 -3.87 -5.24 9.21
C LYS A 38 -2.44 -4.72 9.04
N GLU A 39 -1.48 -5.30 9.77
CA GLU A 39 -0.05 -4.94 9.74
C GLU A 39 0.60 -5.03 8.35
N TYR A 40 0.04 -5.81 7.46
CA TYR A 40 0.53 -5.92 6.07
C TYR A 40 0.20 -4.69 5.22
N LEU A 41 -0.66 -3.79 5.67
CA LEU A 41 -0.97 -2.54 4.99
C LEU A 41 0.10 -1.47 5.19
N ASP A 42 0.87 -1.56 6.25
CA ASP A 42 1.69 -0.48 6.80
C ASP A 42 2.82 0.00 5.88
N LYS A 43 3.27 -0.83 4.95
CA LYS A 43 4.43 -0.54 4.09
C LYS A 43 4.15 -0.69 2.61
N ILE A 44 2.88 -0.58 2.22
CA ILE A 44 2.50 -0.63 0.82
C ILE A 44 2.55 0.78 0.22
N ALA A 45 3.22 0.90 -0.91
CA ALA A 45 3.22 2.07 -1.75
C ALA A 45 3.16 1.61 -3.21
N PHE A 46 1.95 1.51 -3.77
CA PHE A 46 1.73 1.05 -5.14
C PHE A 46 1.83 2.23 -6.11
N PRO A 47 2.82 2.24 -7.03
CA PRO A 47 3.02 3.38 -7.93
C PRO A 47 1.94 3.44 -9.00
N ILE A 48 1.43 4.64 -9.21
CA ILE A 48 0.43 4.97 -10.23
C ILE A 48 0.93 6.17 -11.04
N GLY A 49 1.01 6.02 -12.35
CA GLY A 49 1.50 7.05 -13.27
C GLY A 49 1.95 6.46 -14.61
N GLY A 50 2.20 7.30 -15.59
CA GLY A 50 2.73 6.89 -16.89
C GLY A 50 4.21 6.53 -16.84
N ILE A 51 4.67 5.66 -17.73
CA ILE A 51 6.07 5.24 -17.83
C ILE A 51 6.95 6.47 -18.08
N GLY A 52 7.88 6.76 -17.15
CA GLY A 52 8.80 7.90 -17.26
C GLY A 52 8.17 9.28 -17.04
N ALA A 53 6.87 9.38 -16.78
CA ALA A 53 6.16 10.65 -16.65
C ALA A 53 6.00 11.15 -15.21
N GLY A 54 6.45 10.38 -14.23
CA GLY A 54 6.24 10.60 -12.81
C GLY A 54 5.15 9.69 -12.24
N MET A 55 4.98 9.75 -10.93
CA MET A 55 4.04 8.89 -10.22
C MET A 55 3.54 9.53 -8.92
N PHE A 56 2.47 9.00 -8.40
CA PHE A 56 2.14 8.99 -6.98
C PHE A 56 1.93 7.54 -6.52
N CYS A 57 1.98 7.29 -5.23
CA CYS A 57 1.71 5.96 -4.70
C CYS A 57 0.35 5.92 -3.98
N LEU A 58 -0.41 4.86 -4.27
CA LEU A 58 -1.55 4.46 -3.46
C LEU A 58 -1.05 3.55 -2.33
N GLU A 59 -1.23 3.99 -1.11
CA GLU A 59 -0.85 3.21 0.07
C GLU A 59 -1.84 2.08 0.37
N GLY A 60 -1.42 1.14 1.20
CA GLY A 60 -2.27 0.01 1.61
C GLY A 60 -3.56 0.44 2.31
N THR A 61 -3.59 1.60 2.93
CA THR A 61 -4.75 2.19 3.59
C THR A 61 -5.63 3.03 2.67
N GLY A 62 -5.18 3.31 1.44
CA GLY A 62 -5.88 4.18 0.49
C GLY A 62 -5.40 5.63 0.48
N ALA A 63 -4.44 5.99 1.32
CA ALA A 63 -3.81 7.30 1.30
C ALA A 63 -2.88 7.46 0.08
N ILE A 64 -2.56 8.71 -0.25
CA ILE A 64 -1.64 9.07 -1.33
C ILE A 64 -0.30 9.52 -0.74
N SER A 65 0.79 9.01 -1.30
CA SER A 65 2.14 9.40 -0.91
C SER A 65 3.13 9.33 -2.09
N HIS A 66 4.39 9.63 -1.84
CA HIS A 66 5.50 9.46 -2.76
C HIS A 66 5.28 10.15 -4.12
N VAL A 67 4.70 11.36 -4.11
CA VAL A 67 4.44 12.13 -5.34
C VAL A 67 5.75 12.59 -5.94
N SER A 68 6.14 11.96 -7.03
CA SER A 68 7.43 12.16 -7.72
C SER A 68 7.18 12.63 -9.13
N LEU A 69 7.49 13.89 -9.43
CA LEU A 69 7.21 14.54 -10.70
C LEU A 69 8.49 15.15 -11.31
N ARG A 70 8.52 15.37 -12.63
CA ARG A 70 9.58 16.09 -13.34
C ARG A 70 10.98 15.51 -13.09
N HIS A 71 11.12 14.18 -13.15
CA HIS A 71 12.38 13.47 -12.88
C HIS A 71 12.98 13.77 -11.50
N HIS A 72 12.17 14.23 -10.56
CA HIS A 72 12.57 14.47 -9.18
C HIS A 72 11.91 13.43 -8.27
N PRO A 73 12.63 12.34 -7.94
CA PRO A 73 12.12 11.37 -6.99
C PRO A 73 11.96 12.02 -5.61
N ASP A 74 10.75 11.96 -5.07
CA ASP A 74 10.47 12.45 -3.73
C ASP A 74 9.74 11.34 -2.97
N VAL A 75 10.51 10.57 -2.23
CA VAL A 75 10.02 9.50 -1.39
C VAL A 75 9.66 10.05 0.00
N MET A 76 8.69 9.44 0.64
CA MET A 76 8.18 9.83 1.97
C MET A 76 7.45 11.19 1.99
N ASN A 77 7.17 11.81 0.85
CA ASN A 77 6.28 12.95 0.82
C ASN A 77 4.82 12.48 0.86
N GLU A 78 4.02 13.19 1.61
CA GLU A 78 2.58 12.97 1.73
C GLU A 78 1.88 14.29 1.43
N PRO A 79 1.31 14.46 0.23
CA PRO A 79 0.58 15.66 -0.11
C PRO A 79 -0.66 15.80 0.79
N TYR A 80 -1.07 17.02 1.08
CA TYR A 80 -2.31 17.29 1.79
C TYR A 80 -3.50 17.08 0.84
N THR A 81 -3.75 15.82 0.53
CA THR A 81 -4.75 15.39 -0.46
C THR A 81 -5.51 14.21 0.11
N PHE A 82 -6.82 14.30 0.14
CA PHE A 82 -7.69 13.21 0.60
C PHE A 82 -9.09 13.31 0.00
N ALA A 83 -9.78 12.19 -0.07
CA ALA A 83 -11.20 12.12 -0.35
C ALA A 83 -11.97 11.84 0.95
N ALA A 84 -13.15 12.43 1.08
CA ALA A 84 -14.00 12.23 2.24
C ALA A 84 -15.46 12.02 1.83
N ILE A 85 -16.19 11.28 2.65
CA ILE A 85 -17.62 11.05 2.49
C ILE A 85 -18.37 11.41 3.78
N TYR A 86 -19.56 11.93 3.61
CA TYR A 86 -20.50 12.16 4.70
C TYR A 86 -21.85 11.51 4.40
N VAL A 87 -22.33 10.69 5.31
CA VAL A 87 -23.66 10.08 5.24
C VAL A 87 -24.62 10.85 6.15
N LYS A 88 -25.60 11.51 5.55
CA LYS A 88 -26.55 12.36 6.27
C LYS A 88 -27.40 11.55 7.25
N GLY A 89 -27.50 12.04 8.49
CA GLY A 89 -28.33 11.42 9.53
C GLY A 89 -27.72 10.19 10.20
N VAL A 90 -26.45 9.90 9.94
CA VAL A 90 -25.68 8.84 10.60
C VAL A 90 -24.76 9.48 11.62
N GLU A 91 -24.77 9.00 12.86
CA GLU A 91 -23.80 9.40 13.88
C GLU A 91 -22.41 8.97 13.42
N ASN A 92 -21.42 9.84 13.54
CA ASN A 92 -20.07 9.64 13.02
C ASN A 92 -20.00 9.32 11.51
N GLY A 93 -21.01 9.78 10.75
CA GLY A 93 -21.14 9.51 9.32
C GLY A 93 -20.15 10.23 8.41
N ALA A 94 -19.22 11.05 8.94
CA ALA A 94 -18.17 11.71 8.18
C ALA A 94 -16.85 10.96 8.33
N LYS A 95 -16.27 10.48 7.22
CA LYS A 95 -14.99 9.77 7.23
C LYS A 95 -14.15 10.12 6.01
N VAL A 96 -12.84 10.17 6.21
CA VAL A 96 -11.88 10.14 5.11
C VAL A 96 -11.92 8.75 4.48
N LEU A 97 -11.86 8.70 3.15
CA LEU A 97 -11.86 7.45 2.38
C LEU A 97 -10.50 6.77 2.42
N GLU A 98 -10.07 6.49 3.63
CA GLU A 98 -8.83 5.81 3.99
C GLU A 98 -9.06 4.87 5.16
N GLY A 99 -8.26 3.83 5.27
CA GLY A 99 -8.14 3.00 6.48
C GLY A 99 -7.34 3.70 7.57
N GLN A 100 -7.13 3.02 8.69
CA GLN A 100 -6.40 3.55 9.84
C GLN A 100 -4.96 3.95 9.47
N VAL A 101 -4.50 5.06 10.06
CA VAL A 101 -3.12 5.53 9.85
C VAL A 101 -2.14 4.51 10.41
N PRO A 102 -1.12 4.08 9.65
CA PRO A 102 -0.09 3.19 10.14
C PRO A 102 0.60 3.74 11.40
N THR A 103 0.81 2.88 12.39
CA THR A 103 1.36 3.30 13.70
C THR A 103 2.73 3.94 13.59
N TRP A 104 3.56 3.49 12.65
CA TRP A 104 4.89 4.07 12.43
C TRP A 104 4.85 5.53 11.98
N LYS A 105 3.75 5.98 11.34
CA LYS A 105 3.54 7.38 10.99
C LYS A 105 3.16 8.23 12.19
N LEU A 106 2.53 7.62 13.20
CA LEU A 106 2.10 8.30 14.42
C LEU A 106 3.23 8.41 15.46
N PHE A 107 4.12 7.43 15.50
CA PHE A 107 5.17 7.31 16.53
C PHE A 107 6.60 7.34 15.96
N GLY A 108 6.75 7.75 14.72
CA GLY A 108 8.07 7.90 14.09
C GLY A 108 8.88 9.09 14.61
N PRO A 109 10.13 9.24 14.19
CA PRO A 109 10.97 10.39 14.54
C PRO A 109 10.31 11.72 14.15
N ALA A 110 10.71 12.80 14.83
CA ALA A 110 10.29 14.14 14.45
C ALA A 110 10.52 14.37 12.94
N GLN A 111 9.56 14.97 12.28
CA GLN A 111 9.53 15.18 10.82
C GLN A 111 9.26 13.93 9.95
N SER A 112 9.09 12.77 10.53
CA SER A 112 8.63 11.56 9.80
C SER A 112 7.11 11.45 9.65
N GLY A 113 6.39 12.55 9.85
CA GLY A 113 4.93 12.62 9.82
C GLY A 113 4.29 12.86 11.18
N LEU A 114 4.92 12.42 12.25
CA LEU A 114 4.43 12.56 13.60
C LEU A 114 4.36 14.03 14.04
N GLY A 115 3.17 14.43 14.53
CA GLY A 115 2.99 15.76 15.14
C GLY A 115 3.05 16.93 14.18
N ARG A 116 3.04 16.72 12.88
CA ARG A 116 2.92 17.80 11.90
C ARG A 116 1.49 18.28 11.83
N GLY A 117 1.27 19.57 12.04
CA GLY A 117 -0.06 20.17 11.96
C GLY A 117 -0.69 20.20 10.57
N ASP A 118 0.08 19.84 9.55
CA ASP A 118 -0.33 19.79 8.15
C ASP A 118 -0.81 18.39 7.69
N LYS A 119 -1.03 17.46 8.62
CA LYS A 119 -1.49 16.10 8.32
C LYS A 119 -2.94 15.86 8.75
N THR A 120 -3.58 14.95 8.04
CA THR A 120 -5.00 14.59 8.26
C THR A 120 -5.18 13.45 9.28
N TYR A 121 -4.13 13.07 9.99
CA TYR A 121 -4.10 11.85 10.82
C TYR A 121 -5.16 11.81 11.93
N GLY A 122 -5.61 12.96 12.42
CA GLY A 122 -6.68 13.08 13.42
C GLY A 122 -8.09 12.99 12.86
N LEU A 123 -8.29 12.94 11.53
CA LEU A 123 -9.62 12.83 10.94
C LEU A 123 -10.17 11.40 11.06
N PRO A 124 -11.50 11.23 11.23
CA PRO A 124 -12.14 9.92 11.27
C PRO A 124 -11.90 9.14 9.97
N ARG A 125 -11.55 7.85 10.09
CA ARG A 125 -11.28 6.92 8.99
C ARG A 125 -12.09 5.65 9.11
N PHE A 126 -12.10 4.86 8.03
CA PHE A 126 -12.70 3.54 8.04
C PHE A 126 -11.92 2.59 8.95
N GLU A 127 -12.64 1.72 9.65
CA GLU A 127 -12.05 0.78 10.60
C GLU A 127 -11.22 -0.32 9.89
N GLU A 128 -11.71 -0.78 8.74
CA GLU A 128 -11.10 -1.86 7.98
C GLU A 128 -10.68 -1.39 6.59
N ALA A 129 -9.48 -1.78 6.19
CA ALA A 129 -8.99 -1.65 4.83
C ALA A 129 -8.41 -2.98 4.34
N VAL A 130 -8.62 -3.29 3.08
CA VAL A 130 -8.10 -4.47 2.41
C VAL A 130 -7.50 -4.07 1.08
N PHE A 131 -6.19 -4.17 0.97
CA PHE A 131 -5.48 -3.82 -0.27
C PHE A 131 -5.22 -5.06 -1.13
N GLN A 132 -5.30 -4.91 -2.45
CA GLN A 132 -4.93 -5.93 -3.42
C GLN A 132 -4.24 -5.30 -4.63
N ALA A 133 -3.04 -5.79 -4.96
CA ALA A 133 -2.32 -5.40 -6.17
C ALA A 133 -2.62 -6.38 -7.31
N ARG A 134 -2.91 -5.84 -8.48
CA ARG A 134 -3.04 -6.55 -9.77
C ARG A 134 -2.62 -5.59 -10.87
N PHE A 135 -1.31 -5.40 -11.04
CA PHE A 135 -0.80 -4.45 -12.03
C PHE A 135 -1.49 -4.59 -13.40
N PRO A 136 -1.91 -3.49 -14.04
CA PRO A 136 -1.69 -2.08 -13.67
C PRO A 136 -2.68 -1.50 -12.65
N PHE A 137 -3.48 -2.33 -12.00
CA PHE A 137 -4.50 -1.95 -11.03
C PHE A 137 -4.08 -2.27 -9.60
N ALA A 138 -4.54 -1.45 -8.67
CA ALA A 138 -4.58 -1.74 -7.25
C ALA A 138 -5.95 -1.38 -6.68
N THR A 139 -6.44 -2.12 -5.71
CA THR A 139 -7.72 -1.83 -5.07
C THR A 139 -7.57 -1.75 -3.56
N VAL A 140 -8.37 -0.87 -2.95
CA VAL A 140 -8.53 -0.78 -1.49
C VAL A 140 -10.03 -0.87 -1.19
N ASP A 141 -10.43 -1.93 -0.54
CA ASP A 141 -11.80 -2.08 -0.03
C ASP A 141 -11.85 -1.53 1.39
N LEU A 142 -12.77 -0.59 1.65
CA LEU A 142 -12.96 0.08 2.95
C LEU A 142 -14.31 -0.33 3.55
N LYS A 143 -14.30 -0.73 4.82
CA LYS A 143 -15.49 -1.08 5.59
C LYS A 143 -15.43 -0.49 6.98
N ASP A 144 -16.59 -0.20 7.52
CA ASP A 144 -16.74 0.31 8.88
C ASP A 144 -18.11 -0.10 9.42
N LYS A 145 -18.16 -0.53 10.68
CA LYS A 145 -19.39 -1.00 11.31
C LYS A 145 -20.42 0.10 11.51
N ASP A 146 -19.96 1.35 11.67
CA ASP A 146 -20.82 2.50 11.93
C ASP A 146 -21.32 3.17 10.62
N MET A 147 -20.80 2.70 9.46
CA MET A 147 -21.16 3.25 8.16
C MET A 147 -22.13 2.34 7.40
N PRO A 148 -23.28 2.85 6.93
CA PRO A 148 -24.23 2.07 6.13
C PRO A 148 -23.79 1.91 4.67
N LEU A 149 -22.52 2.09 4.39
CA LEU A 149 -21.92 1.91 3.07
C LEU A 149 -20.52 1.30 3.17
N ALA A 150 -20.13 0.59 2.13
CA ALA A 150 -18.74 0.21 1.86
C ALA A 150 -18.19 1.07 0.71
N ALA A 151 -16.90 1.37 0.77
CA ALA A 151 -16.22 2.08 -0.31
C ALA A 151 -15.12 1.20 -0.91
N LYS A 152 -14.88 1.38 -2.20
CA LYS A 152 -13.77 0.74 -2.92
C LYS A 152 -13.02 1.81 -3.69
N ILE A 153 -11.72 1.84 -3.53
CA ILE A 153 -10.81 2.66 -4.32
C ILE A 153 -10.14 1.76 -5.34
N THR A 154 -10.16 2.14 -6.61
CA THR A 154 -9.38 1.47 -7.65
C THR A 154 -8.39 2.48 -8.21
N GLY A 155 -7.10 2.22 -8.01
CA GLY A 155 -6.02 3.00 -8.60
C GLY A 155 -5.41 2.28 -9.80
N TRP A 156 -5.09 3.02 -10.88
CA TRP A 156 -4.47 2.39 -12.05
C TRP A 156 -3.63 3.36 -12.89
N SER A 157 -2.68 2.77 -13.58
CA SER A 157 -1.79 3.46 -14.53
C SER A 157 -2.24 3.19 -15.97
N PRO A 158 -2.06 4.14 -16.90
CA PRO A 158 -2.23 3.88 -18.33
C PRO A 158 -1.09 2.95 -18.79
N PHE A 159 -1.35 1.66 -18.85
CA PHE A 159 -0.35 0.67 -19.26
C PHE A 159 -0.91 -0.24 -20.35
N ILE A 160 -0.33 -0.12 -21.53
CA ILE A 160 -0.66 -0.96 -22.70
C ILE A 160 0.64 -1.66 -23.11
N PRO A 161 0.73 -3.00 -22.98
CA PRO A 161 1.91 -3.73 -23.42
C PRO A 161 2.29 -3.40 -24.88
N THR A 162 3.56 -3.12 -25.11
CA THR A 162 4.15 -2.76 -26.40
C THR A 162 3.79 -1.37 -26.97
N ASP A 163 2.94 -0.60 -26.30
CA ASP A 163 2.59 0.77 -26.67
C ASP A 163 3.20 1.75 -25.64
N ALA A 164 4.41 2.23 -25.93
CA ALA A 164 5.12 3.13 -25.04
C ALA A 164 4.48 4.52 -24.98
N ASP A 165 3.96 5.02 -26.09
CA ASP A 165 3.39 6.37 -26.19
C ASP A 165 2.15 6.50 -25.29
N ASN A 166 1.19 5.60 -25.42
CA ASN A 166 -0.01 5.62 -24.59
C ASN A 166 0.28 5.23 -23.13
N SER A 167 1.28 4.37 -22.89
CA SER A 167 1.71 4.02 -21.53
C SER A 167 2.48 5.13 -20.82
N SER A 168 2.96 6.14 -21.54
CA SER A 168 3.72 7.28 -21.00
C SER A 168 2.84 8.50 -20.70
N LEU A 169 1.54 8.42 -20.89
CA LEU A 169 0.65 9.54 -20.56
C LEU A 169 0.84 9.98 -19.11
N PRO A 170 1.04 11.27 -18.82
CA PRO A 170 1.32 11.77 -17.47
C PRO A 170 0.04 11.84 -16.63
N VAL A 171 -0.61 10.71 -16.48
CA VAL A 171 -1.86 10.57 -15.72
C VAL A 171 -1.80 9.35 -14.80
N GLY A 172 -2.52 9.44 -13.70
CA GLY A 172 -2.84 8.32 -12.83
C GLY A 172 -4.30 8.46 -12.42
N VAL A 173 -5.01 7.37 -12.27
CA VAL A 173 -6.46 7.39 -12.04
C VAL A 173 -6.78 6.77 -10.70
N LEU A 174 -7.68 7.43 -9.95
CA LEU A 174 -8.34 6.90 -8.77
C LEU A 174 -9.84 6.93 -9.02
N GLU A 175 -10.46 5.77 -8.94
CA GLU A 175 -11.90 5.58 -9.01
C GLU A 175 -12.44 5.24 -7.63
N TYR A 176 -13.52 5.90 -7.22
CA TYR A 176 -14.20 5.65 -5.95
C TYR A 176 -15.59 5.07 -6.21
N GLN A 177 -15.82 3.86 -5.76
CA GLN A 177 -17.09 3.16 -5.86
C GLN A 177 -17.72 3.05 -4.46
N PHE A 178 -19.00 3.43 -4.34
CA PHE A 178 -19.76 3.33 -3.09
C PHE A 178 -20.86 2.30 -3.21
N THR A 179 -20.97 1.42 -2.23
CA THR A 179 -22.01 0.41 -2.15
C THR A 179 -22.84 0.64 -0.87
N ASN A 180 -24.12 0.96 -1.03
CA ASN A 180 -25.04 1.05 0.09
C ASN A 180 -25.30 -0.33 0.67
N THR A 181 -25.01 -0.52 1.95
CA THR A 181 -25.16 -1.81 2.67
C THR A 181 -26.40 -1.82 3.57
N SER A 182 -27.14 -0.73 3.69
CA SER A 182 -28.22 -0.58 4.67
C SER A 182 -29.60 -1.11 4.21
N GLY A 183 -29.77 -1.41 2.94
CA GLY A 183 -31.08 -1.77 2.36
C GLY A 183 -32.10 -0.62 2.31
N LYS A 184 -31.72 0.61 2.68
CA LYS A 184 -32.54 1.83 2.65
C LYS A 184 -31.85 2.90 1.80
N ALA A 185 -32.61 3.85 1.26
CA ALA A 185 -32.01 5.01 0.60
C ALA A 185 -31.21 5.84 1.61
N ILE A 186 -29.98 6.20 1.26
CA ILE A 186 -29.11 7.06 2.04
C ILE A 186 -28.72 8.29 1.21
N ALA A 187 -28.60 9.44 1.84
CA ALA A 187 -28.09 10.65 1.22
C ALA A 187 -26.62 10.82 1.61
N VAL A 188 -25.75 10.98 0.62
CA VAL A 188 -24.32 11.14 0.83
C VAL A 188 -23.80 12.43 0.22
N SER A 189 -22.75 12.99 0.80
CA SER A 189 -21.92 14.03 0.19
C SER A 189 -20.50 13.50 0.06
N TYR A 190 -19.90 13.71 -1.09
CA TYR A 190 -18.52 13.33 -1.39
C TYR A 190 -17.70 14.59 -1.66
N THR A 191 -16.50 14.62 -1.14
CA THR A 191 -15.54 15.71 -1.36
C THR A 191 -14.17 15.14 -1.62
N TYR A 192 -13.50 15.70 -2.61
CA TYR A 192 -12.09 15.47 -2.86
C TYR A 192 -11.34 16.79 -2.65
N LEU A 193 -10.40 16.80 -1.72
CA LEU A 193 -9.57 17.95 -1.39
C LEU A 193 -8.15 17.74 -1.90
N THR A 194 -7.69 18.70 -2.70
CA THR A 194 -6.27 18.83 -3.04
C THR A 194 -5.82 20.23 -2.63
N LEU A 195 -4.79 20.31 -1.80
CA LEU A 195 -4.10 21.58 -1.60
C LEU A 195 -2.93 21.67 -2.56
N PRO A 196 -2.65 22.87 -3.14
CA PRO A 196 -1.48 23.04 -3.98
C PRO A 196 -0.24 22.70 -3.17
N THR A 197 0.58 21.80 -3.70
CA THR A 197 1.95 21.60 -3.23
C THR A 197 2.81 22.71 -3.81
N ASN A 198 3.27 23.61 -2.95
CA ASN A 198 4.25 24.64 -3.31
C ASN A 198 5.61 24.04 -3.57
#